data_e3f827c29ddad404373ceec82e54b8c7
#
_entry.id   e3f827c29ddad404373ceec82e54b8c7
#
_cell.length_a   1.000
_cell.length_b   1.000
_cell.length_c   1.000
_cell.angle_alpha   90.00
_cell.angle_beta   90.00
_cell.angle_gamma   90.00
#
_symmetry.space_group_name_H-M   'P 1'
#
loop_
_entity.id
_entity.type
_entity.pdbx_description
1 polymer ?
#
loop_
_entity_poly.entity_id
_entity_poly.type
_entity_poly.pdbx_seq_one_letter_code
_entity_poly.pdbx_strand_id
1 'polypeptide(L)'
;MNIFVLGRGNVGSGLARRWERAGHAVTAVGRDGGDATDTDVVVVAVPSGQIADALGKVGGLAGKVAIDTTNAYAGRNETYQSLAHEVKALVGGPVAKAFNVNFAVLYDQIDQQRVRPSNLYAAEDGAREVTEQLIRDAGYDPVSVGGLDQARALEDHLGLVVAVTQAGLGPFFYRYAKPGEQ
;
A
#
# COMPACT_ATOMS: atom_id res chain seq x y z
N MET A 1 -13.78 5.54 -7.77
CA MET A 1 -12.95 6.57 -7.11
C MET A 1 -11.89 7.07 -8.07
N ASN A 2 -11.42 8.30 -7.83
CA ASN A 2 -10.26 8.87 -8.51
C ASN A 2 -9.01 8.58 -7.65
N ILE A 3 -8.11 7.76 -8.16
CA ILE A 3 -6.92 7.28 -7.42
C ILE A 3 -5.67 7.90 -8.03
N PHE A 4 -4.86 8.56 -7.19
CA PHE A 4 -3.56 9.06 -7.59
C PHE A 4 -2.47 8.11 -7.08
N VAL A 5 -1.69 7.54 -7.98
CA VAL A 5 -0.60 6.60 -7.65
C VAL A 5 0.75 7.27 -7.89
N LEU A 6 1.46 7.56 -6.82
CA LEU A 6 2.82 8.11 -6.85
C LEU A 6 3.85 6.97 -6.88
N GLY A 7 4.38 6.70 -8.05
CA GLY A 7 5.33 5.62 -8.33
C GLY A 7 4.83 4.68 -9.43
N ARG A 8 5.66 4.47 -10.48
CA ARG A 8 5.38 3.58 -11.61
C ARG A 8 6.20 2.29 -11.60
N GLY A 9 6.69 1.90 -10.40
CA GLY A 9 7.35 0.63 -10.20
C GLY A 9 6.39 -0.56 -10.22
N ASN A 10 6.90 -1.76 -9.91
CA ASN A 10 6.11 -3.00 -9.93
C ASN A 10 4.85 -2.91 -9.05
N VAL A 11 4.95 -2.33 -7.86
CA VAL A 11 3.82 -2.17 -6.95
C VAL A 11 2.83 -1.16 -7.51
N GLY A 12 3.25 0.08 -7.77
CA GLY A 12 2.34 1.15 -8.20
C GLY A 12 1.66 0.84 -9.54
N SER A 13 2.41 0.40 -10.56
CA SER A 13 1.82 0.02 -11.85
C SER A 13 0.95 -1.23 -11.77
N GLY A 14 1.31 -2.18 -10.92
CA GLY A 14 0.53 -3.40 -10.73
C GLY A 14 -0.83 -3.13 -10.07
N LEU A 15 -0.84 -2.35 -9.00
CA LEU A 15 -2.07 -1.93 -8.31
C LEU A 15 -2.93 -1.04 -9.21
N ALA A 16 -2.33 -0.08 -9.94
CA ALA A 16 -3.05 0.78 -10.87
C ALA A 16 -3.87 -0.05 -11.88
N ARG A 17 -3.24 -1.03 -12.54
CA ARG A 17 -3.95 -1.91 -13.49
C ARG A 17 -5.10 -2.69 -12.84
N ARG A 18 -4.95 -3.12 -11.59
CA ARG A 18 -6.01 -3.86 -10.88
C ARG A 18 -7.20 -2.94 -10.57
N TRP A 19 -6.94 -1.74 -10.10
CA TRP A 19 -8.00 -0.76 -9.80
C TRP A 19 -8.68 -0.22 -11.07
N GLU A 20 -7.95 -0.03 -12.17
CA GLU A 20 -8.56 0.29 -13.48
C GLU A 20 -9.52 -0.82 -13.94
N ARG A 21 -9.14 -2.10 -13.81
CA ARG A 21 -10.03 -3.24 -14.10
C ARG A 21 -11.26 -3.28 -13.18
N ALA A 22 -11.14 -2.82 -11.95
CA ALA A 22 -12.25 -2.70 -11.00
C ALA A 22 -13.12 -1.45 -11.25
N GLY A 23 -12.81 -0.62 -12.26
CA GLY A 23 -13.62 0.53 -12.66
C GLY A 23 -13.25 1.85 -11.99
N HIS A 24 -12.08 1.95 -11.37
CA HIS A 24 -11.58 3.22 -10.85
C HIS A 24 -10.90 4.06 -11.92
N ALA A 25 -10.95 5.39 -11.78
CA ALA A 25 -10.11 6.30 -12.55
C ALA A 25 -8.75 6.43 -11.87
N VAL A 26 -7.69 5.97 -12.53
CA VAL A 26 -6.35 5.94 -11.95
C VAL A 26 -5.39 6.85 -12.70
N THR A 27 -4.73 7.75 -11.97
CA THR A 27 -3.63 8.57 -12.49
C THR A 27 -2.33 8.12 -11.83
N ALA A 28 -1.49 7.40 -12.57
CA ALA A 28 -0.19 6.96 -12.08
C ALA A 28 0.92 7.89 -12.59
N VAL A 29 1.71 8.45 -11.67
CA VAL A 29 2.80 9.39 -11.97
C VAL A 29 4.15 8.84 -11.54
N GLY A 30 5.20 9.33 -12.19
CA GLY A 30 6.59 8.98 -11.89
C GLY A 30 7.29 10.03 -11.02
N ARG A 31 8.60 10.22 -11.29
CA ARG A 31 9.50 11.10 -10.53
C ARG A 31 9.21 12.59 -10.67
N ASP A 32 8.46 12.96 -11.69
CA ASP A 32 8.14 14.38 -11.98
C ASP A 32 6.97 14.89 -11.14
N GLY A 33 6.34 14.01 -10.35
CA GLY A 33 5.18 14.37 -9.53
C GLY A 33 3.92 14.58 -10.36
N GLY A 34 3.00 15.42 -9.86
CA GLY A 34 1.72 15.69 -10.51
C GLY A 34 0.78 16.48 -9.62
N ASP A 35 -0.51 16.48 -9.95
CA ASP A 35 -1.55 17.14 -9.18
C ASP A 35 -2.60 16.13 -8.70
N ALA A 36 -2.78 16.05 -7.38
CA ALA A 36 -3.74 15.18 -6.71
C ALA A 36 -5.01 15.93 -6.26
N THR A 37 -5.23 17.17 -6.70
CA THR A 37 -6.34 18.02 -6.22
C THR A 37 -7.69 17.32 -6.36
N ASP A 38 -7.96 16.70 -7.53
CA ASP A 38 -9.26 16.10 -7.84
C ASP A 38 -9.30 14.58 -7.54
N THR A 39 -8.42 14.09 -6.64
CA THR A 39 -8.38 12.68 -6.26
C THR A 39 -9.02 12.41 -4.91
N ASP A 40 -9.60 11.22 -4.75
CA ASP A 40 -10.17 10.73 -3.50
C ASP A 40 -9.08 10.17 -2.58
N VAL A 41 -8.04 9.56 -3.15
CA VAL A 41 -6.98 8.88 -2.41
C VAL A 41 -5.64 8.96 -3.14
N VAL A 42 -4.56 9.10 -2.37
CA VAL A 42 -3.18 9.08 -2.84
C VAL A 42 -2.50 7.79 -2.40
N VAL A 43 -1.94 7.04 -3.33
CA VAL A 43 -1.19 5.81 -3.05
C VAL A 43 0.29 6.08 -3.25
N VAL A 44 1.09 5.88 -2.19
CA VAL A 44 2.54 6.12 -2.19
C VAL A 44 3.27 4.80 -2.43
N ALA A 45 3.87 4.66 -3.62
CA ALA A 45 4.55 3.44 -4.08
C ALA A 45 5.96 3.75 -4.61
N VAL A 46 6.72 4.52 -3.86
CA VAL A 46 8.11 4.94 -4.14
C VAL A 46 9.10 4.22 -3.22
N PRO A 47 10.41 4.18 -3.53
CA PRO A 47 11.43 3.73 -2.57
C PRO A 47 11.40 4.57 -1.28
N SER A 48 11.59 3.95 -0.11
CA SER A 48 11.47 4.61 1.20
C SER A 48 12.33 5.88 1.34
N GLY A 49 13.56 5.86 0.83
CA GLY A 49 14.42 7.05 0.86
C GLY A 49 14.00 8.20 -0.09
N GLN A 50 12.90 8.04 -0.83
CA GLN A 50 12.40 9.04 -1.79
C GLN A 50 11.01 9.59 -1.41
N ILE A 51 10.44 9.20 -0.27
CA ILE A 51 9.07 9.58 0.13
C ILE A 51 8.94 11.12 0.17
N ALA A 52 9.81 11.80 0.90
CA ALA A 52 9.73 13.26 1.06
C ALA A 52 9.93 14.00 -0.28
N ASP A 53 10.93 13.61 -1.07
CA ASP A 53 11.21 14.23 -2.38
C ASP A 53 10.05 14.01 -3.37
N ALA A 54 9.49 12.80 -3.39
CA ALA A 54 8.41 12.46 -4.31
C ALA A 54 7.10 13.18 -3.93
N LEU A 55 6.70 13.18 -2.65
CA LEU A 55 5.52 13.89 -2.18
C LEU A 55 5.67 15.42 -2.32
N GLY A 56 6.87 15.95 -2.14
CA GLY A 56 7.15 17.39 -2.33
C GLY A 56 6.91 17.90 -3.77
N LYS A 57 6.80 17.01 -4.76
CA LYS A 57 6.51 17.31 -6.17
C LYS A 57 5.03 17.13 -6.56
N VAL A 58 4.18 16.82 -5.59
CA VAL A 58 2.74 16.59 -5.85
C VAL A 58 1.94 17.75 -5.27
N GLY A 59 1.15 18.40 -6.12
CA GLY A 59 0.16 19.39 -5.70
C GLY A 59 -1.10 18.75 -5.14
N GLY A 60 -1.90 19.50 -4.35
CA GLY A 60 -3.21 19.08 -3.89
C GLY A 60 -3.24 17.96 -2.83
N LEU A 61 -2.11 17.71 -2.13
CA LEU A 61 -2.01 16.62 -1.14
C LEU A 61 -2.69 16.93 0.20
N ALA A 62 -2.77 18.20 0.59
CA ALA A 62 -3.18 18.60 1.94
C ALA A 62 -4.55 18.01 2.33
N GLY A 63 -4.57 17.22 3.41
CA GLY A 63 -5.78 16.60 3.95
C GLY A 63 -6.31 15.38 3.19
N LYS A 64 -5.64 14.94 2.12
CA LYS A 64 -6.04 13.75 1.35
C LYS A 64 -5.87 12.48 2.17
N VAL A 65 -6.73 11.49 1.93
CA VAL A 65 -6.48 10.12 2.38
C VAL A 65 -5.27 9.58 1.63
N ALA A 66 -4.33 8.96 2.36
CA ALA A 66 -3.17 8.34 1.73
C ALA A 66 -2.99 6.87 2.14
N ILE A 67 -2.54 6.04 1.20
CA ILE A 67 -2.15 4.65 1.45
C ILE A 67 -0.66 4.52 1.16
N ASP A 68 0.10 4.21 2.20
CA ASP A 68 1.52 3.92 2.10
C ASP A 68 1.75 2.43 1.80
N THR A 69 2.41 2.13 0.68
CA THR A 69 2.76 0.76 0.27
C THR A 69 4.26 0.48 0.40
N THR A 70 5.03 1.42 0.96
CA THR A 70 6.49 1.38 0.94
C THR A 70 7.06 0.38 1.93
N ASN A 71 8.31 -0.03 1.71
CA ASN A 71 9.10 -0.86 2.61
C ASN A 71 10.48 -0.22 2.84
N ALA A 72 11.04 -0.45 4.03
CA ALA A 72 12.28 0.18 4.46
C ALA A 72 13.56 -0.42 3.85
N TYR A 73 13.55 -0.79 2.55
CA TYR A 73 14.74 -1.31 1.87
C TYR A 73 15.91 -0.31 1.82
N ALA A 74 15.60 0.98 1.74
CA ALA A 74 16.60 2.06 1.80
C ALA A 74 16.71 2.70 3.21
N GLY A 75 16.24 1.98 4.24
CA GLY A 75 16.16 2.50 5.59
C GLY A 75 14.91 3.34 5.84
N ARG A 76 14.83 3.93 7.03
CA ARG A 76 13.76 4.83 7.49
C ARG A 76 14.36 6.16 7.91
N ASN A 77 13.55 7.19 7.87
CA ASN A 77 13.83 8.42 8.60
C ASN A 77 13.45 8.18 10.07
N GLU A 78 14.45 8.08 10.94
CA GLU A 78 14.26 7.73 12.37
C GLU A 78 13.53 8.83 13.18
N THR A 79 13.23 9.97 12.56
CA THR A 79 12.35 11.01 13.15
C THR A 79 10.91 10.50 13.26
N TYR A 80 10.50 9.53 12.42
CA TYR A 80 9.16 8.97 12.36
C TYR A 80 9.12 7.54 12.90
N GLN A 81 8.00 7.17 13.52
CA GLN A 81 7.79 5.81 14.03
C GLN A 81 7.78 4.76 12.92
N SER A 82 7.31 5.12 11.74
CA SER A 82 7.24 4.26 10.55
C SER A 82 7.25 5.11 9.28
N LEU A 83 7.41 4.49 8.11
CA LEU A 83 7.28 5.15 6.81
C LEU A 83 5.87 5.74 6.62
N ALA A 84 4.84 5.06 7.13
CA ALA A 84 3.48 5.57 7.08
C ALA A 84 3.29 6.85 7.93
N HIS A 85 4.02 6.99 9.04
CA HIS A 85 4.03 8.24 9.82
C HIS A 85 4.77 9.37 9.11
N GLU A 86 5.81 9.08 8.32
CA GLU A 86 6.44 10.05 7.42
C GLU A 86 5.44 10.55 6.36
N VAL A 87 4.72 9.63 5.70
CA VAL A 87 3.64 9.98 4.75
C VAL A 87 2.58 10.84 5.43
N LYS A 88 2.16 10.47 6.65
CA LYS A 88 1.18 11.23 7.44
C LYS A 88 1.62 12.67 7.68
N ALA A 89 2.87 12.88 8.07
CA ALA A 89 3.40 14.21 8.34
C ALA A 89 3.43 15.09 7.09
N LEU A 90 3.61 14.49 5.90
CA LEU A 90 3.72 15.21 4.62
C LEU A 90 2.36 15.47 3.98
N VAL A 91 1.40 14.55 4.11
CA VAL A 91 0.06 14.67 3.51
C VAL A 91 -0.91 15.41 4.41
N GLY A 92 -0.78 15.24 5.73
CA GLY A 92 -1.64 15.89 6.73
C GLY A 92 -3.06 15.32 6.84
N GLY A 93 -3.46 14.39 5.97
CA GLY A 93 -4.74 13.70 5.99
C GLY A 93 -4.68 12.32 6.68
N PRO A 94 -5.78 11.55 6.70
CA PRO A 94 -5.79 10.19 7.24
C PRO A 94 -4.90 9.24 6.43
N VAL A 95 -4.17 8.35 7.10
CA VAL A 95 -3.22 7.44 6.45
C VAL A 95 -3.48 5.98 6.82
N ALA A 96 -3.26 5.11 5.85
CA ALA A 96 -3.15 3.67 6.04
C ALA A 96 -1.80 3.13 5.53
N LYS A 97 -1.36 2.02 6.10
CA LYS A 97 -0.29 1.15 5.60
C LYS A 97 -0.92 -0.11 5.05
N ALA A 98 -0.69 -0.43 3.76
CA ALA A 98 -1.22 -1.64 3.13
C ALA A 98 -0.35 -2.08 1.94
N PHE A 99 -0.55 -3.29 1.44
CA PHE A 99 0.13 -3.88 0.26
C PHE A 99 1.65 -4.09 0.40
N ASN A 100 2.26 -3.64 1.46
CA ASN A 100 3.72 -3.68 1.63
C ASN A 100 4.29 -5.10 1.81
N VAL A 101 3.47 -6.07 2.24
CA VAL A 101 3.86 -7.47 2.46
C VAL A 101 3.30 -8.44 1.41
N ASN A 102 2.74 -7.92 0.30
CA ASN A 102 2.25 -8.70 -0.83
C ASN A 102 3.20 -8.59 -2.02
N PHE A 103 3.51 -9.69 -2.68
CA PHE A 103 4.44 -9.72 -3.80
C PHE A 103 3.81 -9.16 -5.08
N ALA A 104 4.33 -8.06 -5.60
CA ALA A 104 3.84 -7.45 -6.84
C ALA A 104 3.98 -8.36 -8.07
N VAL A 105 4.94 -9.29 -8.07
CA VAL A 105 5.12 -10.29 -9.14
C VAL A 105 3.99 -11.30 -9.22
N LEU A 106 3.14 -11.38 -8.19
CA LEU A 106 1.99 -12.28 -8.13
C LEU A 106 0.65 -11.61 -8.46
N TYR A 107 0.62 -10.30 -8.72
CA TYR A 107 -0.65 -9.56 -8.93
C TYR A 107 -1.51 -10.13 -10.06
N ASP A 108 -0.91 -10.63 -11.14
CA ASP A 108 -1.65 -11.23 -12.25
C ASP A 108 -2.15 -12.66 -11.98
N GLN A 109 -1.74 -13.25 -10.84
CA GLN A 109 -2.15 -14.58 -10.39
C GLN A 109 -3.22 -14.57 -9.28
N ILE A 110 -3.60 -13.39 -8.77
CA ILE A 110 -4.55 -13.26 -7.65
C ILE A 110 -5.90 -13.89 -8.02
N ASP A 111 -6.41 -13.60 -9.21
CA ASP A 111 -7.74 -14.07 -9.65
C ASP A 111 -7.77 -15.58 -9.97
N GLN A 112 -6.61 -16.23 -10.02
CA GLN A 112 -6.47 -17.68 -10.20
C GLN A 112 -6.50 -18.43 -8.85
N GLN A 113 -6.47 -17.71 -7.74
CA GLN A 113 -6.47 -18.36 -6.43
C GLN A 113 -7.88 -18.86 -6.09
N ARG A 114 -7.95 -20.11 -5.61
CA ARG A 114 -9.22 -20.73 -5.19
C ARG A 114 -9.89 -19.96 -4.05
N VAL A 115 -9.09 -19.38 -3.18
CA VAL A 115 -9.52 -18.54 -2.06
C VAL A 115 -8.72 -17.24 -2.13
N ARG A 116 -9.37 -16.10 -1.91
CA ARG A 116 -8.72 -14.80 -1.94
C ARG A 116 -7.58 -14.74 -0.93
N PRO A 117 -6.36 -14.34 -1.33
CA PRO A 117 -5.28 -14.11 -0.39
C PRO A 117 -5.56 -12.89 0.49
N SER A 118 -4.92 -12.83 1.65
CA SER A 118 -5.07 -11.70 2.56
C SER A 118 -4.16 -10.53 2.17
N ASN A 119 -4.60 -9.33 2.52
CA ASN A 119 -3.76 -8.14 2.60
C ASN A 119 -3.86 -7.57 4.01
N LEU A 120 -2.74 -7.56 4.73
CA LEU A 120 -2.66 -6.96 6.06
C LEU A 120 -2.61 -5.44 5.92
N TYR A 121 -3.36 -4.72 6.76
CA TYR A 121 -3.33 -3.27 6.77
C TYR A 121 -3.45 -2.69 8.18
N ALA A 122 -2.83 -1.53 8.40
CA ALA A 122 -2.99 -0.66 9.56
C ALA A 122 -3.55 0.67 9.07
N ALA A 123 -4.58 1.22 9.70
CA ALA A 123 -5.22 2.44 9.21
C ALA A 123 -5.75 3.32 10.32
N GLU A 124 -5.64 4.64 10.13
CA GLU A 124 -6.48 5.60 10.87
C GLU A 124 -7.94 5.44 10.44
N ASP A 125 -8.88 5.78 11.32
CA ASP A 125 -10.32 5.60 11.06
C ASP A 125 -10.77 6.28 9.77
N GLY A 126 -10.28 7.48 9.48
CA GLY A 126 -10.61 8.22 8.26
C GLY A 126 -10.03 7.61 6.96
N ALA A 127 -9.11 6.67 7.04
CA ALA A 127 -8.53 5.96 5.88
C ALA A 127 -9.05 4.52 5.73
N ARG A 128 -9.70 3.97 6.77
CA ARG A 128 -10.06 2.55 6.85
C ARG A 128 -10.95 2.09 5.70
N GLU A 129 -12.09 2.74 5.51
CA GLU A 129 -13.09 2.33 4.53
C GLU A 129 -12.52 2.32 3.09
N VAL A 130 -11.85 3.42 2.70
CA VAL A 130 -11.20 3.52 1.39
C VAL A 130 -10.12 2.46 1.22
N THR A 131 -9.31 2.21 2.24
CA THR A 131 -8.25 1.19 2.20
C THR A 131 -8.83 -0.21 2.00
N GLU A 132 -9.83 -0.58 2.79
CA GLU A 132 -10.49 -1.88 2.65
C GLU A 132 -11.15 -2.07 1.29
N GLN A 133 -11.80 -1.02 0.75
CA GLN A 133 -12.39 -1.06 -0.59
C GLN A 133 -11.30 -1.34 -1.63
N LEU A 134 -10.19 -0.59 -1.61
CA LEU A 134 -9.11 -0.77 -2.57
C LEU A 134 -8.37 -2.10 -2.42
N ILE A 135 -8.31 -2.67 -1.22
CA ILE A 135 -7.79 -4.02 -0.99
C ILE A 135 -8.70 -5.05 -1.67
N ARG A 136 -10.04 -4.95 -1.49
CA ARG A 136 -11.01 -5.85 -2.14
C ARG A 136 -10.97 -5.73 -3.66
N ASP A 137 -10.89 -4.52 -4.18
CA ASP A 137 -10.85 -4.23 -5.62
C ASP A 137 -9.52 -4.67 -6.26
N ALA A 138 -8.44 -4.72 -5.48
CA ALA A 138 -7.20 -5.36 -5.90
C ALA A 138 -7.25 -6.91 -5.84
N GLY A 139 -8.34 -7.51 -5.36
CA GLY A 139 -8.56 -8.96 -5.33
C GLY A 139 -8.14 -9.66 -4.03
N TYR A 140 -7.87 -8.90 -2.97
CA TYR A 140 -7.50 -9.44 -1.65
C TYR A 140 -8.62 -9.37 -0.63
N ASP A 141 -8.53 -10.18 0.43
CA ASP A 141 -9.32 -10.01 1.65
C ASP A 141 -8.57 -9.06 2.61
N PRO A 142 -9.20 -7.95 3.04
CA PRO A 142 -8.56 -7.03 3.99
C PRO A 142 -8.52 -7.64 5.39
N VAL A 143 -7.35 -7.60 6.02
CA VAL A 143 -7.16 -8.04 7.41
C VAL A 143 -6.52 -6.92 8.21
N SER A 144 -7.29 -6.29 9.09
CA SER A 144 -6.81 -5.21 9.94
C SER A 144 -5.87 -5.72 11.02
N VAL A 145 -4.76 -5.03 11.19
CA VAL A 145 -3.87 -5.22 12.35
C VAL A 145 -4.01 -4.09 13.38
N GLY A 146 -4.92 -3.13 13.14
CA GLY A 146 -5.21 -2.03 14.06
C GLY A 146 -5.02 -0.64 13.44
N GLY A 147 -4.75 0.36 14.28
CA GLY A 147 -4.47 1.73 13.89
C GLY A 147 -3.11 1.92 13.23
N LEU A 148 -2.81 3.17 12.84
CA LEU A 148 -1.53 3.51 12.19
C LEU A 148 -0.30 3.22 13.07
N ASP A 149 -0.46 3.18 14.39
CA ASP A 149 0.57 2.75 15.35
C ASP A 149 1.12 1.34 15.07
N GLN A 150 0.35 0.49 14.38
CA GLN A 150 0.76 -0.84 13.94
C GLN A 150 1.51 -0.84 12.58
N ALA A 151 1.65 0.28 11.91
CA ALA A 151 2.32 0.35 10.61
C ALA A 151 3.77 -0.15 10.67
N ARG A 152 4.48 0.13 11.77
CA ARG A 152 5.85 -0.35 11.97
C ARG A 152 5.93 -1.88 12.04
N ALA A 153 4.97 -2.54 12.68
CA ALA A 153 4.91 -3.99 12.73
C ALA A 153 4.75 -4.62 11.33
N LEU A 154 3.95 -3.98 10.44
CA LEU A 154 3.83 -4.41 9.04
C LEU A 154 5.13 -4.22 8.25
N GLU A 155 5.88 -3.15 8.51
CA GLU A 155 7.18 -2.94 7.88
C GLU A 155 8.22 -3.96 8.34
N ASP A 156 8.23 -4.29 9.62
CA ASP A 156 9.16 -5.26 10.21
C ASP A 156 8.77 -6.71 9.84
N HIS A 157 7.46 -6.99 9.60
CA HIS A 157 6.98 -8.27 9.09
C HIS A 157 7.61 -8.66 7.74
N LEU A 158 8.01 -7.69 6.93
CA LEU A 158 8.74 -7.94 5.69
C LEU A 158 9.97 -8.83 5.90
N GLY A 159 10.65 -8.72 7.03
CA GLY A 159 11.81 -9.56 7.36
C GLY A 159 11.46 -11.05 7.36
N LEU A 160 10.30 -11.41 7.93
CA LEU A 160 9.81 -12.80 7.92
C LEU A 160 9.42 -13.24 6.50
N VAL A 161 8.73 -12.38 5.75
CA VAL A 161 8.35 -12.66 4.35
C VAL A 161 9.57 -12.95 3.48
N VAL A 162 10.62 -12.15 3.62
CA VAL A 162 11.90 -12.34 2.91
C VAL A 162 12.57 -13.65 3.34
N ALA A 163 12.63 -13.94 4.64
CA ALA A 163 13.23 -15.17 5.15
C ALA A 163 12.54 -16.42 4.60
N VAL A 164 11.21 -16.46 4.60
CA VAL A 164 10.42 -17.57 4.05
C VAL A 164 10.68 -17.73 2.54
N THR A 165 10.74 -16.62 1.80
CA THR A 165 11.04 -16.64 0.37
C THR A 165 12.43 -17.24 0.10
N GLN A 166 13.44 -16.82 0.85
CA GLN A 166 14.83 -17.29 0.71
C GLN A 166 15.02 -18.74 1.18
N ALA A 167 14.18 -19.22 2.09
CA ALA A 167 14.20 -20.61 2.54
C ALA A 167 13.69 -21.62 1.48
N GLY A 168 13.31 -21.14 0.28
CA GLY A 168 12.98 -21.98 -0.87
C GLY A 168 11.51 -21.96 -1.29
N LEU A 169 10.64 -21.27 -0.55
CA LEU A 169 9.22 -21.15 -0.96
C LEU A 169 9.06 -20.26 -2.22
N GLY A 170 9.96 -19.30 -2.42
CA GLY A 170 9.80 -18.26 -3.45
C GLY A 170 8.69 -17.27 -3.09
N PRO A 171 8.24 -16.42 -4.03
CA PRO A 171 7.08 -15.55 -3.83
C PRO A 171 5.82 -16.39 -3.56
N PHE A 172 5.02 -15.97 -2.57
CA PHE A 172 3.85 -16.73 -2.12
C PHE A 172 2.66 -15.81 -1.81
N PHE A 173 1.46 -16.39 -1.84
CA PHE A 173 0.29 -15.81 -1.23
C PHE A 173 0.15 -16.31 0.21
N TYR A 174 -0.39 -15.46 1.09
CA TYR A 174 -0.74 -15.86 2.45
C TYR A 174 -2.22 -15.58 2.74
N ARG A 175 -2.76 -16.30 3.72
CA ARG A 175 -4.13 -16.10 4.17
C ARG A 175 -4.21 -16.12 5.69
N TYR A 176 -4.88 -15.11 6.23
CA TYR A 176 -5.33 -15.05 7.60
C TYR A 176 -6.86 -15.19 7.59
N ALA A 177 -7.36 -16.29 8.12
CA ALA A 177 -8.79 -16.59 8.10
C ALA A 177 -9.21 -17.19 9.43
N LYS A 178 -10.49 -17.03 9.77
CA LYS A 178 -11.08 -17.71 10.93
C LYS A 178 -11.16 -19.22 10.65
N PRO A 179 -11.22 -20.04 11.72
CA PRO A 179 -11.47 -21.47 11.56
C PRO A 179 -12.71 -21.72 10.70
N GLY A 180 -12.57 -22.56 9.66
CA GLY A 180 -13.64 -22.90 8.72
C GLY A 180 -13.82 -21.95 7.51
N GLU A 181 -13.03 -20.89 7.41
CA GLU A 181 -13.05 -19.94 6.28
C GLU A 181 -11.87 -20.13 5.31
N GLN A 182 -11.21 -21.30 5.32
CA GLN A 182 -10.05 -21.60 4.47
C GLN A 182 -10.44 -22.22 3.13
#